data_23738c2c2a5dbd691d6e4f01cbf05db5
#
_entry.id   23738c2c2a5dbd691d6e4f01cbf05db5
#
_cell.length_a   1.000
_cell.length_b   1.000
_cell.length_c   1.000
_cell.angle_alpha   90.00
_cell.angle_beta   90.00
_cell.angle_gamma   90.00
#
_symmetry.space_group_name_H-M   'P 1'
#
loop_
_entity.id
_entity.type
_entity.pdbx_description
1 polymer ?
#
loop_
_entity_poly.entity_id
_entity_poly.type
_entity_poly.pdbx_seq_one_letter_code
_entity_poly.pdbx_strand_id
1 'polypeptide(L)'
;GSDGTSNYYKDVINARSKYIRHIGVPTGLTDAGDAISATTTYTTVTAAVDNSLTGGTDDNAPTVGEIDTGMQLFADTSTVDVNLLFAYPDANGADTIAANLITLVNARKDCMAFVSPPIEDSKDAAVPATEVGGWVAGLASTSYASVDSSAVYVYDKYNDVYRWIGAAGHVAGLCANTDDVADAWFSPAGVNRGQLLGITKLAWNPSKADRDTLYKARCNPLVSLPGQGTILFGDKTLLKRPSAFDRINVRRLFIT
;
A
#
# COMPACT_ATOMS: atom_id res chain seq x y z
N GLY A 1 28.14 31.94 2.65
CA GLY A 1 28.32 31.24 3.93
C GLY A 1 29.79 31.11 4.29
N SER A 2 30.07 30.70 5.49
CA SER A 2 31.44 30.42 5.96
C SER A 2 32.13 29.27 5.20
N ASP A 3 31.38 28.49 4.50
CA ASP A 3 31.78 27.37 3.63
C ASP A 3 31.98 27.76 2.16
N GLY A 4 31.94 29.07 1.84
CA GLY A 4 32.04 29.60 0.48
C GLY A 4 30.76 29.50 -0.34
N THR A 5 29.63 28.98 0.22
CA THR A 5 28.36 28.93 -0.46
C THR A 5 27.65 30.30 -0.46
N SER A 6 26.84 30.54 -1.50
CA SER A 6 26.00 31.72 -1.56
C SER A 6 24.90 31.67 -0.50
N ASN A 7 24.77 32.74 0.29
CA ASN A 7 23.67 32.95 1.23
C ASN A 7 22.62 33.89 0.64
N TYR A 8 22.23 33.64 -0.60
CA TYR A 8 21.16 34.43 -1.20
C TYR A 8 19.86 34.25 -0.39
N TYR A 9 19.29 35.35 0.07
CA TYR A 9 18.21 35.38 1.05
C TYR A 9 16.99 34.55 0.61
N LYS A 10 16.65 34.55 -0.66
CA LYS A 10 15.56 33.78 -1.24
C LYS A 10 15.75 32.28 -1.02
N ASP A 11 16.95 31.79 -1.32
CA ASP A 11 17.27 30.37 -1.20
C ASP A 11 17.29 29.95 0.28
N VAL A 12 17.84 30.79 1.13
CA VAL A 12 17.88 30.54 2.57
C VAL A 12 16.48 30.50 3.18
N ILE A 13 15.62 31.46 2.81
CA ILE A 13 14.23 31.49 3.29
C ILE A 13 13.49 30.25 2.80
N ASN A 14 13.57 29.96 1.52
CA ASN A 14 12.85 28.84 0.92
C ASN A 14 13.33 27.47 1.42
N ALA A 15 14.59 27.34 1.76
CA ALA A 15 15.16 26.11 2.32
C ALA A 15 14.87 25.90 3.81
N ARG A 16 14.84 26.98 4.60
CA ARG A 16 14.81 26.86 6.07
C ARG A 16 13.48 27.24 6.72
N SER A 17 12.69 28.12 6.11
CA SER A 17 11.42 28.54 6.71
C SER A 17 10.31 27.52 6.51
N LYS A 18 9.58 27.24 7.60
CA LYS A 18 8.35 26.42 7.57
C LYS A 18 7.09 27.25 7.28
N TYR A 19 7.17 28.56 7.45
CA TYR A 19 5.99 29.43 7.48
C TYR A 19 5.92 30.43 6.34
N ILE A 20 7.07 30.81 5.77
CA ILE A 20 7.12 31.78 4.68
C ILE A 20 7.90 31.23 3.49
N ARG A 21 7.50 31.66 2.30
CA ARG A 21 8.18 31.39 1.04
C ARG A 21 8.40 32.70 0.30
N HIS A 22 9.56 32.86 -0.26
CA HIS A 22 9.85 33.99 -1.15
C HIS A 22 9.55 33.60 -2.58
N ILE A 23 8.57 34.24 -3.21
CA ILE A 23 8.09 33.88 -4.55
C ILE A 23 8.89 34.61 -5.65
N GLY A 24 9.37 35.80 -5.37
CA GLY A 24 10.14 36.61 -6.31
C GLY A 24 10.22 38.08 -5.88
N VAL A 25 10.93 38.88 -6.65
CA VAL A 25 10.95 40.32 -6.51
C VAL A 25 9.80 40.94 -7.29
N PRO A 26 9.31 42.12 -6.87
CA PRO A 26 8.27 42.82 -7.63
C PRO A 26 8.66 43.10 -9.08
N THR A 27 7.67 43.20 -9.93
CA THR A 27 7.89 43.50 -11.37
C THR A 27 8.68 44.81 -11.53
N GLY A 28 9.77 44.77 -12.29
CA GLY A 28 10.65 45.90 -12.48
C GLY A 28 11.92 45.93 -11.62
N LEU A 29 12.06 44.94 -10.68
CA LEU A 29 13.31 44.68 -9.97
C LEU A 29 13.85 43.32 -10.43
N THR A 30 15.13 43.22 -10.67
CA THR A 30 15.79 41.97 -11.07
C THR A 30 16.37 41.24 -9.87
N ASP A 31 16.69 41.96 -8.82
CA ASP A 31 17.21 41.40 -7.56
C ASP A 31 16.87 42.30 -6.36
N ALA A 32 17.02 41.76 -5.16
CA ALA A 32 16.82 42.45 -3.88
C ALA A 32 18.00 43.40 -3.54
N GLY A 33 18.50 44.08 -4.40
CA GLY A 33 19.56 45.07 -4.25
C GLY A 33 19.47 46.14 -5.35
N ASP A 34 18.54 45.89 -6.25
CA ASP A 34 18.30 46.86 -7.31
C ASP A 34 17.78 48.19 -6.76
N ALA A 35 18.31 49.28 -7.25
CA ALA A 35 17.88 50.59 -6.82
C ALA A 35 16.40 50.80 -7.20
N ILE A 36 15.59 51.07 -6.19
CA ILE A 36 14.19 51.43 -6.40
C ILE A 36 14.17 52.79 -7.10
N SER A 37 13.56 52.86 -8.29
CA SER A 37 13.41 54.11 -8.97
C SER A 37 12.68 55.13 -8.11
N ALA A 38 13.20 56.34 -8.04
CA ALA A 38 12.57 57.45 -7.32
C ALA A 38 11.14 57.78 -7.82
N THR A 39 10.77 57.27 -9.00
CA THR A 39 9.44 57.40 -9.58
C THR A 39 8.50 56.23 -9.26
N THR A 40 8.99 55.19 -8.52
CA THR A 40 8.16 54.04 -8.16
C THR A 40 7.27 54.44 -6.97
N THR A 41 5.97 54.55 -7.21
CA THR A 41 4.98 54.80 -6.18
C THR A 41 4.54 53.49 -5.57
N TYR A 42 4.82 53.29 -4.28
CA TYR A 42 4.29 52.17 -3.55
C TYR A 42 2.93 52.49 -2.98
N THR A 43 1.94 51.68 -3.30
CA THR A 43 0.64 51.80 -2.66
C THR A 43 0.75 51.29 -1.23
N THR A 44 0.46 52.15 -0.27
CA THR A 44 0.40 51.71 1.14
C THR A 44 -0.69 50.68 1.29
N VAL A 45 -0.39 49.56 1.88
CA VAL A 45 -1.40 48.55 2.23
C VAL A 45 -2.25 49.14 3.36
N THR A 46 -3.47 49.55 3.03
CA THR A 46 -4.42 50.22 3.95
C THR A 46 -5.25 49.21 4.76
N ALA A 47 -5.22 47.96 4.41
CA ALA A 47 -5.92 46.88 5.13
C ALA A 47 -5.06 45.62 5.15
N ALA A 48 -5.30 44.75 6.14
CA ALA A 48 -4.70 43.43 6.13
C ALA A 48 -5.10 42.68 4.87
N VAL A 49 -4.09 42.11 4.19
CA VAL A 49 -4.31 41.27 3.00
C VAL A 49 -4.37 39.82 3.49
N ASP A 50 -5.58 39.28 3.50
CA ASP A 50 -5.83 37.88 3.79
C ASP A 50 -6.28 37.20 2.50
N ASN A 51 -5.36 36.51 1.88
CA ASN A 51 -5.60 35.77 0.65
C ASN A 51 -5.40 34.28 0.90
N SER A 52 -6.46 33.52 0.74
CA SER A 52 -6.35 32.05 0.70
C SER A 52 -5.57 31.63 -0.55
N LEU A 53 -4.66 30.69 -0.38
CA LEU A 53 -4.00 30.05 -1.51
C LEU A 53 -5.05 29.30 -2.32
N THR A 54 -5.08 29.56 -3.61
CA THR A 54 -5.99 28.93 -4.59
C THR A 54 -5.20 28.26 -5.70
N GLY A 55 -5.85 27.35 -6.42
CA GLY A 55 -5.23 26.67 -7.58
C GLY A 55 -4.38 25.44 -7.20
N GLY A 56 -4.38 25.03 -5.94
CA GLY A 56 -3.93 23.69 -5.59
C GLY A 56 -4.93 22.65 -6.09
N THR A 57 -4.44 21.60 -6.72
CA THR A 57 -5.22 20.42 -7.08
C THR A 57 -4.71 19.24 -6.30
N ASP A 58 -5.64 18.48 -5.72
CA ASP A 58 -5.31 17.20 -5.10
C ASP A 58 -5.31 16.12 -6.18
N ASP A 59 -4.26 15.33 -6.22
CA ASP A 59 -4.18 14.11 -7.02
C ASP A 59 -4.14 12.91 -6.06
N ASN A 60 -5.32 12.55 -5.55
CA ASN A 60 -5.50 11.47 -4.57
C ASN A 60 -5.87 10.14 -5.22
N ALA A 61 -5.86 10.06 -6.56
CA ALA A 61 -6.20 8.87 -7.32
C ALA A 61 -5.04 8.49 -8.25
N PRO A 62 -3.96 7.87 -7.71
CA PRO A 62 -2.83 7.49 -8.53
C PRO A 62 -3.26 6.49 -9.61
N THR A 63 -2.75 6.67 -10.80
CA THR A 63 -2.94 5.74 -11.91
C THR A 63 -2.16 4.45 -11.66
N VAL A 64 -2.57 3.35 -12.31
CA VAL A 64 -1.84 2.07 -12.25
C VAL A 64 -0.37 2.23 -12.65
N GLY A 65 -0.07 3.11 -13.64
CA GLY A 65 1.30 3.38 -14.08
C GLY A 65 2.14 4.10 -13.02
N GLU A 66 1.55 5.01 -12.25
CA GLU A 66 2.23 5.68 -11.14
C GLU A 66 2.49 4.73 -9.98
N ILE A 67 1.53 3.86 -9.67
CA ILE A 67 1.71 2.79 -8.66
C ILE A 67 2.83 1.85 -9.11
N ASP A 68 2.86 1.42 -10.37
CA ASP A 68 3.92 0.58 -10.91
C ASP A 68 5.29 1.28 -10.84
N THR A 69 5.37 2.55 -11.19
CA THR A 69 6.58 3.35 -11.05
C THR A 69 7.07 3.36 -9.60
N GLY A 70 6.17 3.53 -8.64
CA GLY A 70 6.48 3.42 -7.21
C GLY A 70 6.96 2.02 -6.80
N MET A 71 6.33 0.96 -7.31
CA MET A 71 6.76 -0.42 -7.07
C MET A 71 8.16 -0.72 -7.63
N GLN A 72 8.51 -0.17 -8.80
CA GLN A 72 9.83 -0.38 -9.41
C GLN A 72 10.98 0.22 -8.59
N LEU A 73 10.72 1.16 -7.67
CA LEU A 73 11.74 1.64 -6.72
C LEU A 73 12.23 0.52 -5.78
N PHE A 74 11.45 -0.54 -5.62
CA PHE A 74 11.82 -1.72 -4.85
C PHE A 74 12.50 -2.82 -5.70
N ALA A 75 12.81 -2.57 -6.98
CA ALA A 75 13.34 -3.60 -7.88
C ALA A 75 14.81 -3.97 -7.57
N ASP A 76 15.60 -3.04 -7.08
CA ASP A 76 17.01 -3.25 -6.78
C ASP A 76 17.20 -3.86 -5.39
N THR A 77 17.62 -5.11 -5.35
CA THR A 77 17.87 -5.88 -4.13
C THR A 77 19.10 -5.39 -3.36
N SER A 78 20.00 -4.67 -4.01
CA SER A 78 21.24 -4.19 -3.40
C SER A 78 21.05 -2.90 -2.61
N THR A 79 20.04 -2.12 -2.96
CA THR A 79 19.76 -0.81 -2.34
C THR A 79 18.59 -0.84 -1.39
N VAL A 80 17.63 -1.75 -1.58
CA VAL A 80 16.39 -1.81 -0.79
C VAL A 80 16.21 -3.22 -0.25
N ASP A 81 16.36 -3.37 1.05
CA ASP A 81 16.12 -4.61 1.78
C ASP A 81 14.65 -4.66 2.25
N VAL A 82 13.86 -5.58 1.68
CA VAL A 82 12.45 -5.80 2.03
C VAL A 82 12.11 -7.29 1.96
N ASN A 83 11.36 -7.77 2.94
CA ASN A 83 10.94 -9.17 3.04
C ASN A 83 9.48 -9.38 2.67
N LEU A 84 8.62 -8.39 2.93
CA LEU A 84 7.17 -8.47 2.71
C LEU A 84 6.72 -7.26 1.90
N LEU A 85 6.06 -7.51 0.78
CA LEU A 85 5.46 -6.48 -0.07
C LEU A 85 3.96 -6.73 -0.18
N PHE A 86 3.19 -5.66 -0.20
CA PHE A 86 1.75 -5.75 -0.46
C PHE A 86 1.30 -4.55 -1.29
N ALA A 87 0.26 -4.76 -2.08
CA ALA A 87 -0.36 -3.70 -2.85
C ALA A 87 -1.85 -3.61 -2.53
N TYR A 88 -2.38 -2.40 -2.60
CA TYR A 88 -3.80 -2.15 -2.43
C TYR A 88 -4.54 -2.53 -3.72
N PRO A 89 -5.62 -3.33 -3.64
CA PRO A 89 -6.47 -3.58 -4.81
C PRO A 89 -7.28 -2.33 -5.11
N ASP A 90 -7.09 -1.76 -6.30
CA ASP A 90 -7.96 -0.71 -6.82
C ASP A 90 -8.94 -1.34 -7.82
N ALA A 91 -10.20 -0.95 -7.76
CA ALA A 91 -11.25 -1.41 -8.67
C ALA A 91 -10.87 -1.24 -10.15
N ASN A 92 -10.14 -0.19 -10.48
CA ASN A 92 -9.76 0.14 -11.86
C ASN A 92 -8.43 -0.49 -12.32
N GLY A 93 -7.73 -1.24 -11.49
CA GLY A 93 -6.39 -1.74 -11.85
C GLY A 93 -5.90 -2.89 -10.98
N ALA A 94 -6.77 -3.52 -10.19
CA ALA A 94 -6.38 -4.57 -9.25
C ALA A 94 -5.63 -5.73 -9.92
N ASP A 95 -6.05 -6.15 -11.10
CA ASP A 95 -5.40 -7.23 -11.84
C ASP A 95 -3.98 -6.86 -12.26
N THR A 96 -3.81 -5.67 -12.77
CA THR A 96 -2.51 -5.17 -13.25
C THR A 96 -1.56 -4.92 -12.08
N ILE A 97 -2.04 -4.29 -11.01
CA ILE A 97 -1.24 -4.04 -9.81
C ILE A 97 -0.76 -5.35 -9.19
N ALA A 98 -1.66 -6.33 -9.03
CA ALA A 98 -1.30 -7.64 -8.51
C ALA A 98 -0.31 -8.38 -9.41
N ALA A 99 -0.49 -8.35 -10.74
CA ALA A 99 0.40 -8.97 -11.71
C ALA A 99 1.79 -8.32 -11.70
N ASN A 100 1.87 -6.99 -11.62
CA ASN A 100 3.13 -6.24 -11.57
C ASN A 100 3.89 -6.55 -10.27
N LEU A 101 3.19 -6.57 -9.13
CA LEU A 101 3.81 -6.95 -7.85
C LEU A 101 4.33 -8.39 -7.86
N ILE A 102 3.56 -9.33 -8.43
CA ILE A 102 3.99 -10.73 -8.60
C ILE A 102 5.22 -10.82 -9.52
N THR A 103 5.27 -10.03 -10.58
CA THR A 103 6.43 -9.98 -11.48
C THR A 103 7.66 -9.47 -10.76
N LEU A 104 7.51 -8.40 -9.98
CA LEU A 104 8.58 -7.82 -9.17
C LEU A 104 9.18 -8.85 -8.19
N VAL A 105 8.35 -9.51 -7.39
CA VAL A 105 8.86 -10.49 -6.40
C VAL A 105 9.45 -11.74 -7.05
N ASN A 106 8.96 -12.13 -8.23
CA ASN A 106 9.55 -13.23 -9.00
C ASN A 106 10.93 -12.88 -9.58
N ALA A 107 11.20 -11.62 -9.86
CA ALA A 107 12.52 -11.14 -10.28
C ALA A 107 13.46 -11.07 -9.07
N ARG A 108 13.01 -10.50 -7.96
CA ARG A 108 13.80 -10.33 -6.72
C ARG A 108 14.12 -11.66 -6.04
N LYS A 109 13.13 -12.49 -5.74
CA LYS A 109 13.22 -13.79 -5.04
C LYS A 109 13.67 -13.74 -3.57
N ASP A 110 13.88 -12.56 -3.03
CA ASP A 110 14.26 -12.27 -1.64
C ASP A 110 13.11 -11.69 -0.79
N CYS A 111 11.91 -11.63 -1.36
CA CYS A 111 10.73 -11.13 -0.68
C CYS A 111 9.48 -11.89 -1.10
N MET A 112 8.38 -11.68 -0.35
CA MET A 112 7.08 -12.29 -0.62
C MET A 112 6.01 -11.22 -0.80
N ALA A 113 5.16 -11.40 -1.83
CA ALA A 113 4.03 -10.52 -2.10
C ALA A 113 2.75 -11.06 -1.45
N PHE A 114 1.96 -10.12 -0.92
CA PHE A 114 0.60 -10.36 -0.47
C PHE A 114 -0.33 -9.49 -1.32
N VAL A 115 -1.35 -10.12 -1.89
CA VAL A 115 -2.32 -9.45 -2.74
C VAL A 115 -3.74 -9.83 -2.34
N SER A 116 -4.66 -8.89 -2.47
CA SER A 116 -6.08 -9.09 -2.24
C SER A 116 -6.84 -9.04 -3.56
N PRO A 117 -7.97 -9.75 -3.69
CA PRO A 117 -8.84 -9.62 -4.86
C PRO A 117 -9.47 -8.22 -4.90
N PRO A 118 -10.02 -7.81 -6.05
CA PRO A 118 -10.86 -6.63 -6.14
C PRO A 118 -11.95 -6.64 -5.06
N ILE A 119 -12.24 -5.46 -4.50
CA ILE A 119 -13.21 -5.34 -3.40
C ILE A 119 -14.58 -5.82 -3.84
N GLU A 120 -14.96 -5.53 -5.07
CA GLU A 120 -16.24 -5.90 -5.67
C GLU A 120 -16.44 -7.41 -5.73
N ASP A 121 -15.40 -8.18 -6.06
CA ASP A 121 -15.44 -9.65 -6.17
C ASP A 121 -15.76 -10.32 -4.84
N SER A 122 -15.41 -9.68 -3.74
CA SER A 122 -15.68 -10.20 -2.39
C SER A 122 -16.90 -9.56 -1.73
N LYS A 123 -17.20 -8.27 -2.02
CA LYS A 123 -18.21 -7.50 -1.31
C LYS A 123 -19.56 -7.50 -2.04
N ASP A 124 -19.54 -7.31 -3.35
CA ASP A 124 -20.75 -7.07 -4.15
C ASP A 124 -21.09 -8.26 -5.07
N ALA A 125 -20.26 -9.29 -5.12
CA ALA A 125 -20.46 -10.49 -5.92
C ALA A 125 -21.61 -11.36 -5.40
N ALA A 126 -22.37 -11.92 -6.32
CA ALA A 126 -23.44 -12.87 -5.98
C ALA A 126 -22.90 -14.21 -5.42
N VAL A 127 -21.74 -14.65 -5.91
CA VAL A 127 -21.05 -15.86 -5.47
C VAL A 127 -19.55 -15.55 -5.27
N PRO A 128 -19.17 -14.90 -4.15
CA PRO A 128 -17.82 -14.41 -3.94
C PRO A 128 -16.72 -15.47 -4.09
N ALA A 129 -16.98 -16.72 -3.67
CA ALA A 129 -16.01 -17.81 -3.80
C ALA A 129 -15.65 -18.11 -5.26
N THR A 130 -16.59 -17.96 -6.18
CA THR A 130 -16.39 -18.20 -7.62
C THR A 130 -15.66 -17.03 -8.27
N GLU A 131 -16.06 -15.80 -7.97
CA GLU A 131 -15.45 -14.59 -8.55
C GLU A 131 -14.00 -14.46 -8.10
N VAL A 132 -13.76 -14.50 -6.79
CA VAL A 132 -12.39 -14.49 -6.22
C VAL A 132 -11.55 -15.66 -6.76
N GLY A 133 -12.12 -16.87 -6.82
CA GLY A 133 -11.43 -18.04 -7.36
C GLY A 133 -11.07 -17.89 -8.84
N GLY A 134 -11.95 -17.28 -9.63
CA GLY A 134 -11.75 -16.95 -11.04
C GLY A 134 -10.63 -15.94 -11.23
N TRP A 135 -10.64 -14.86 -10.45
CA TRP A 135 -9.59 -13.85 -10.46
C TRP A 135 -8.20 -14.46 -10.12
N VAL A 136 -8.13 -15.26 -9.06
CA VAL A 136 -6.87 -15.94 -8.66
C VAL A 136 -6.36 -16.88 -9.74
N ALA A 137 -7.25 -17.54 -10.48
CA ALA A 137 -6.87 -18.43 -11.59
C ALA A 137 -6.13 -17.69 -12.72
N GLY A 138 -6.43 -16.42 -12.93
CA GLY A 138 -5.75 -15.53 -13.88
C GLY A 138 -4.33 -15.13 -13.46
N LEU A 139 -3.98 -15.20 -12.19
CA LEU A 139 -2.67 -14.80 -11.70
C LEU A 139 -1.57 -15.82 -12.04
N ALA A 140 -0.34 -15.32 -12.17
CA ALA A 140 0.83 -16.15 -12.43
C ALA A 140 1.09 -17.13 -11.28
N SER A 141 1.47 -18.36 -11.63
CA SER A 141 1.84 -19.39 -10.65
C SER A 141 3.22 -19.08 -10.05
N THR A 142 3.26 -18.84 -8.76
CA THR A 142 4.50 -18.54 -8.03
C THR A 142 4.39 -18.97 -6.58
N SER A 143 5.53 -19.30 -5.98
CA SER A 143 5.63 -19.49 -4.54
C SER A 143 5.95 -18.20 -3.78
N TYR A 144 6.24 -17.12 -4.48
CA TYR A 144 6.61 -15.82 -3.88
C TYR A 144 5.43 -14.88 -3.67
N ALA A 145 4.21 -15.36 -3.91
CA ALA A 145 3.00 -14.58 -3.65
C ALA A 145 1.92 -15.40 -2.96
N SER A 146 1.09 -14.71 -2.19
CA SER A 146 -0.07 -15.24 -1.48
C SER A 146 -1.27 -14.33 -1.67
N VAL A 147 -2.47 -14.93 -1.74
CA VAL A 147 -3.74 -14.21 -1.94
C VAL A 147 -4.67 -14.51 -0.78
N ASP A 148 -5.31 -13.50 -0.26
CA ASP A 148 -6.44 -13.60 0.67
C ASP A 148 -7.79 -13.61 -0.09
N SER A 149 -8.90 -13.83 0.64
CA SER A 149 -10.20 -14.08 0.01
C SER A 149 -11.21 -12.94 0.14
N SER A 150 -10.90 -11.86 0.85
CA SER A 150 -11.97 -10.92 1.22
C SER A 150 -11.47 -9.53 1.50
N ALA A 151 -12.25 -8.54 1.07
CA ALA A 151 -12.13 -7.20 1.62
C ALA A 151 -12.52 -7.17 3.10
N VAL A 152 -11.89 -6.27 3.84
CA VAL A 152 -12.10 -6.04 5.28
C VAL A 152 -12.57 -4.63 5.55
N TYR A 153 -13.41 -4.47 6.56
CA TYR A 153 -13.95 -3.18 6.97
C TYR A 153 -13.20 -2.68 8.19
N VAL A 154 -12.51 -1.57 8.05
CA VAL A 154 -11.62 -1.01 9.07
C VAL A 154 -11.99 0.43 9.38
N TYR A 155 -11.67 0.86 10.59
CA TYR A 155 -11.86 2.24 11.01
C TYR A 155 -10.63 3.09 10.66
N ASP A 156 -10.84 4.10 9.84
CA ASP A 156 -9.87 5.15 9.53
C ASP A 156 -9.97 6.25 10.60
N LYS A 157 -9.07 6.19 11.58
CA LYS A 157 -9.04 7.12 12.72
C LYS A 157 -8.70 8.56 12.34
N TYR A 158 -8.10 8.78 11.18
CA TYR A 158 -7.67 10.11 10.75
C TYR A 158 -8.82 10.90 10.12
N ASN A 159 -9.71 10.19 9.41
CA ASN A 159 -10.86 10.77 8.75
C ASN A 159 -12.19 10.50 9.51
N ASP A 160 -12.14 9.77 10.62
CA ASP A 160 -13.32 9.37 11.42
C ASP A 160 -14.38 8.65 10.57
N VAL A 161 -13.95 7.75 9.70
CA VAL A 161 -14.83 7.00 8.81
C VAL A 161 -14.42 5.53 8.74
N TYR A 162 -15.35 4.66 8.40
CA TYR A 162 -15.07 3.27 8.11
C TYR A 162 -14.87 3.07 6.61
N ARG A 163 -13.86 2.28 6.24
CA ARG A 163 -13.54 2.00 4.83
C ARG A 163 -13.39 0.52 4.56
N TRP A 164 -13.77 0.11 3.36
CA TRP A 164 -13.43 -1.19 2.82
C TRP A 164 -12.03 -1.13 2.21
N ILE A 165 -11.19 -2.07 2.58
CA ILE A 165 -9.83 -2.22 2.04
C ILE A 165 -9.52 -3.68 1.79
N GLY A 166 -8.51 -3.98 0.98
CA GLY A 166 -7.95 -5.33 0.85
C GLY A 166 -7.24 -5.78 2.13
N ALA A 167 -7.22 -7.07 2.40
CA ALA A 167 -6.61 -7.62 3.60
C ALA A 167 -5.10 -7.88 3.47
N ALA A 168 -4.50 -7.70 2.29
CA ALA A 168 -3.09 -8.00 2.02
C ALA A 168 -2.11 -7.41 3.06
N GLY A 169 -2.30 -6.14 3.44
CA GLY A 169 -1.49 -5.50 4.47
C GLY A 169 -1.66 -6.13 5.85
N HIS A 170 -2.87 -6.57 6.20
CA HIS A 170 -3.13 -7.28 7.46
C HIS A 170 -2.48 -8.66 7.48
N VAL A 171 -2.50 -9.39 6.35
CA VAL A 171 -1.85 -10.71 6.22
C VAL A 171 -0.33 -10.57 6.26
N ALA A 172 0.24 -9.55 5.60
CA ALA A 172 1.67 -9.24 5.70
C ALA A 172 2.06 -8.88 7.15
N GLY A 173 1.28 -8.04 7.82
CA GLY A 173 1.48 -7.70 9.23
C GLY A 173 1.37 -8.91 10.17
N LEU A 174 0.46 -9.84 9.89
CA LEU A 174 0.35 -11.11 10.63
C LEU A 174 1.61 -11.96 10.45
N CYS A 175 2.19 -12.00 9.24
CA CYS A 175 3.46 -12.69 9.01
C CYS A 175 4.61 -12.04 9.80
N ALA A 176 4.71 -10.72 9.79
CA ALA A 176 5.73 -10.00 10.57
C ALA A 176 5.56 -10.24 12.09
N ASN A 177 4.33 -10.23 12.60
CA ASN A 177 4.06 -10.56 13.99
C ASN A 177 4.40 -12.03 14.32
N THR A 178 4.23 -12.94 13.36
CA THR A 178 4.59 -14.34 13.54
C THR A 178 6.11 -14.52 13.67
N ASP A 179 6.89 -13.72 12.94
CA ASP A 179 8.35 -13.71 13.04
C ASP A 179 8.83 -13.19 14.40
N ASP A 180 8.16 -12.15 14.92
CA ASP A 180 8.48 -11.57 16.23
C ASP A 180 8.16 -12.55 17.39
N VAL A 181 7.04 -13.27 17.29
CA VAL A 181 6.56 -14.18 18.37
C VAL A 181 7.22 -15.55 18.32
N ALA A 182 7.57 -16.04 17.15
CA ALA A 182 8.11 -17.38 16.94
C ALA A 182 9.30 -17.39 15.99
N ASP A 183 9.03 -17.48 14.68
CA ASP A 183 10.04 -17.48 13.62
C ASP A 183 9.36 -17.63 12.24
N ALA A 184 10.11 -17.40 11.13
CA ALA A 184 9.62 -17.48 9.76
C ALA A 184 9.07 -18.87 9.36
N TRP A 185 9.57 -19.96 9.96
CA TRP A 185 9.09 -21.32 9.71
C TRP A 185 7.71 -21.61 10.32
N PHE A 186 7.25 -20.77 11.23
CA PHE A 186 5.95 -20.94 11.89
C PHE A 186 4.81 -20.49 10.95
N SER A 187 3.74 -21.29 10.85
CA SER A 187 2.61 -20.91 9.99
C SER A 187 1.85 -19.71 10.58
N PRO A 188 1.62 -18.65 9.82
CA PRO A 188 0.83 -17.50 10.28
C PRO A 188 -0.66 -17.82 10.36
N ALA A 189 -1.13 -18.91 9.73
CA ALA A 189 -2.54 -19.25 9.66
C ALA A 189 -3.00 -20.17 10.79
N GLY A 190 -4.30 -20.17 11.05
CA GLY A 190 -4.96 -21.07 11.98
C GLY A 190 -5.65 -20.36 13.15
N VAL A 191 -6.52 -21.11 13.83
CA VAL A 191 -7.43 -20.61 14.86
C VAL A 191 -6.72 -19.88 16.01
N ASN A 192 -5.57 -20.37 16.43
CA ASN A 192 -4.85 -19.81 17.58
C ASN A 192 -3.80 -18.75 17.21
N ARG A 193 -3.51 -18.55 15.92
CA ARG A 193 -2.39 -17.74 15.43
C ARG A 193 -2.78 -16.74 14.36
N GLY A 194 -3.73 -17.13 13.53
CA GLY A 194 -4.13 -16.37 12.34
C GLY A 194 -5.06 -15.20 12.62
N GLN A 195 -5.17 -14.71 13.84
CA GLN A 195 -6.05 -13.60 14.17
C GLN A 195 -5.54 -12.29 13.56
N LEU A 196 -6.40 -11.66 12.78
CA LEU A 196 -6.17 -10.36 12.19
C LEU A 196 -6.80 -9.28 13.08
N LEU A 197 -6.00 -8.31 13.48
CA LEU A 197 -6.41 -7.22 14.38
C LEU A 197 -6.91 -6.00 13.59
N GLY A 198 -7.74 -5.18 14.25
CA GLY A 198 -8.21 -3.92 13.66
C GLY A 198 -9.33 -4.06 12.63
N ILE A 199 -9.85 -5.27 12.40
CA ILE A 199 -10.92 -5.55 11.46
C ILE A 199 -12.26 -5.56 12.20
N THR A 200 -13.20 -4.73 11.72
CA THR A 200 -14.57 -4.67 12.28
C THR A 200 -15.44 -5.80 11.72
N LYS A 201 -15.36 -6.04 10.41
CA LYS A 201 -16.08 -7.14 9.74
C LYS A 201 -15.43 -7.51 8.41
N LEU A 202 -15.72 -8.72 7.93
CA LEU A 202 -15.43 -9.17 6.56
C LEU A 202 -16.53 -8.74 5.58
N ALA A 203 -16.19 -8.64 4.31
CA ALA A 203 -17.18 -8.43 3.24
C ALA A 203 -18.16 -9.61 3.17
N TRP A 204 -17.64 -10.81 3.34
CA TRP A 204 -18.43 -12.05 3.44
C TRP A 204 -17.69 -13.08 4.32
N ASN A 205 -18.43 -14.04 4.85
CA ASN A 205 -17.86 -15.11 5.66
C ASN A 205 -18.03 -16.45 4.95
N PRO A 206 -16.95 -17.05 4.42
CA PRO A 206 -17.04 -18.24 3.58
C PRO A 206 -17.53 -19.45 4.37
N SER A 207 -18.52 -20.17 3.82
CA SER A 207 -18.96 -21.47 4.28
C SER A 207 -17.85 -22.53 4.14
N LYS A 208 -18.08 -23.75 4.62
CA LYS A 208 -17.12 -24.84 4.42
C LYS A 208 -16.91 -25.13 2.92
N ALA A 209 -17.97 -25.17 2.14
CA ALA A 209 -17.89 -25.42 0.70
C ALA A 209 -17.13 -24.31 -0.04
N ASP A 210 -17.36 -23.04 0.36
CA ASP A 210 -16.65 -21.89 -0.21
C ASP A 210 -15.15 -21.97 0.12
N ARG A 211 -14.80 -22.30 1.36
CA ARG A 211 -13.39 -22.49 1.76
C ARG A 211 -12.70 -23.60 0.96
N ASP A 212 -13.40 -24.70 0.70
CA ASP A 212 -12.86 -25.79 -0.12
C ASP A 212 -12.63 -25.32 -1.59
N THR A 213 -13.53 -24.49 -2.12
CA THR A 213 -13.40 -23.88 -3.45
C THR A 213 -12.21 -22.90 -3.50
N LEU A 214 -12.14 -21.96 -2.57
CA LEU A 214 -11.02 -21.01 -2.45
C LEU A 214 -9.68 -21.72 -2.28
N TYR A 215 -9.62 -22.75 -1.45
CA TYR A 215 -8.40 -23.50 -1.21
C TYR A 215 -7.91 -24.26 -2.43
N LYS A 216 -8.83 -24.80 -3.26
CA LYS A 216 -8.49 -25.38 -4.57
C LYS A 216 -7.97 -24.32 -5.54
N ALA A 217 -8.49 -23.12 -5.48
CA ALA A 217 -8.00 -21.96 -6.25
C ALA A 217 -6.69 -21.35 -5.70
N ARG A 218 -6.15 -21.88 -4.57
CA ARG A 218 -4.95 -21.37 -3.88
C ARG A 218 -5.13 -19.99 -3.24
N CYS A 219 -6.37 -19.64 -2.95
CA CYS A 219 -6.74 -18.47 -2.19
C CYS A 219 -6.85 -18.84 -0.70
N ASN A 220 -6.35 -18.01 0.19
CA ASN A 220 -6.38 -18.23 1.63
C ASN A 220 -7.66 -17.64 2.22
N PRO A 221 -8.59 -18.48 2.71
CA PRO A 221 -9.83 -17.98 3.26
C PRO A 221 -9.61 -17.13 4.52
N LEU A 222 -10.24 -15.97 4.56
CA LEU A 222 -10.46 -15.20 5.77
C LEU A 222 -11.82 -15.60 6.35
N VAL A 223 -11.86 -15.94 7.63
CA VAL A 223 -13.06 -16.47 8.29
C VAL A 223 -13.29 -15.70 9.58
N SER A 224 -14.52 -15.28 9.82
CA SER A 224 -14.92 -14.74 11.11
C SER A 224 -15.56 -15.86 11.96
N LEU A 225 -14.92 -16.17 13.09
CA LEU A 225 -15.41 -17.17 14.03
C LEU A 225 -15.91 -16.53 15.32
N PRO A 226 -17.06 -16.98 15.87
CA PRO A 226 -17.56 -16.49 17.14
C PRO A 226 -16.52 -16.64 18.26
N GLY A 227 -16.26 -15.56 18.98
CA GLY A 227 -15.31 -15.54 20.10
C GLY A 227 -13.83 -15.46 19.70
N GLN A 228 -13.48 -15.57 18.42
CA GLN A 228 -12.09 -15.52 17.94
C GLN A 228 -11.82 -14.40 16.94
N GLY A 229 -12.86 -13.71 16.48
CA GLY A 229 -12.72 -12.63 15.50
C GLY A 229 -12.40 -13.13 14.10
N THR A 230 -11.74 -12.28 13.33
CA THR A 230 -11.32 -12.59 11.95
C THR A 230 -9.99 -13.30 11.95
N ILE A 231 -9.91 -14.43 11.27
CA ILE A 231 -8.69 -15.26 11.19
C ILE A 231 -8.31 -15.58 9.75
N LEU A 232 -7.02 -15.68 9.49
CA LEU A 232 -6.46 -16.28 8.29
C LEU A 232 -6.52 -17.82 8.45
N PHE A 233 -7.30 -18.49 7.60
CA PHE A 233 -7.56 -19.93 7.72
C PHE A 233 -6.70 -20.80 6.80
N GLY A 234 -5.99 -20.21 5.84
CA GLY A 234 -5.10 -20.89 4.91
C GLY A 234 -3.72 -20.25 4.84
N ASP A 235 -2.71 -21.04 4.47
CA ASP A 235 -1.31 -20.62 4.36
C ASP A 235 -0.68 -20.96 2.99
N LYS A 236 -1.49 -20.98 1.93
CA LYS A 236 -1.03 -21.32 0.58
C LYS A 236 -0.39 -20.14 -0.15
N THR A 237 0.61 -20.49 -0.97
CA THR A 237 1.13 -19.62 -2.02
C THR A 237 0.37 -19.82 -3.32
N LEU A 238 0.61 -18.99 -4.33
CA LEU A 238 0.03 -19.13 -5.67
C LEU A 238 0.63 -20.27 -6.51
N LEU A 239 1.49 -21.12 -5.94
CA LEU A 239 2.13 -22.20 -6.66
C LEU A 239 1.13 -23.27 -7.10
N LYS A 240 1.00 -23.47 -8.42
CA LYS A 240 0.05 -24.43 -9.02
C LYS A 240 0.45 -25.89 -8.85
N ARG A 241 1.76 -26.15 -8.84
CA ARG A 241 2.28 -27.52 -8.67
C ARG A 241 2.51 -27.81 -7.20
N PRO A 242 2.08 -28.96 -6.68
CA PRO A 242 2.38 -29.35 -5.30
C PRO A 242 3.88 -29.36 -5.04
N SER A 243 4.30 -28.69 -3.99
CA SER A 243 5.69 -28.58 -3.55
C SER A 243 5.69 -28.17 -2.08
N ALA A 244 6.80 -28.33 -1.38
CA ALA A 244 6.97 -27.77 -0.05
C ALA A 244 6.79 -26.24 -0.03
N PHE A 245 7.12 -25.58 -1.14
CA PHE A 245 6.97 -24.14 -1.33
C PHE A 245 5.53 -23.67 -1.65
N ASP A 246 4.55 -24.56 -1.61
CA ASP A 246 3.14 -24.17 -1.70
C ASP A 246 2.58 -23.59 -0.39
N ARG A 247 3.43 -23.48 0.66
CA ARG A 247 3.13 -22.92 1.97
C ARG A 247 3.87 -21.63 2.21
N ILE A 248 3.19 -20.66 2.82
CA ILE A 248 3.73 -19.33 3.15
C ILE A 248 4.96 -19.46 4.07
N ASN A 249 4.83 -20.22 5.15
CA ASN A 249 5.90 -20.40 6.13
C ASN A 249 7.15 -21.04 5.53
N VAL A 250 6.99 -22.08 4.70
CA VAL A 250 8.14 -22.72 4.04
C VAL A 250 8.83 -21.78 3.07
N ARG A 251 8.06 -21.03 2.27
CA ARG A 251 8.66 -20.06 1.36
C ARG A 251 9.38 -18.95 2.13
N ARG A 252 8.78 -18.43 3.19
CA ARG A 252 9.40 -17.38 4.02
C ARG A 252 10.70 -17.83 4.66
N LEU A 253 10.75 -19.04 5.20
CA LEU A 253 11.98 -19.60 5.75
C LEU A 253 13.16 -19.60 4.76
N PHE A 254 12.91 -19.75 3.47
CA PHE A 254 13.97 -19.79 2.43
C PHE A 254 14.14 -18.43 1.71
N ILE A 255 13.54 -17.38 2.19
CA ILE A 255 13.75 -15.99 1.74
C ILE A 255 14.64 -15.23 2.72
N THR A 256 14.53 -15.54 3.99
CA THR A 256 15.31 -14.95 5.11
C THR A 256 16.70 -15.61 5.24
#